data_98e493ed0e1c3e8f0dde0449e2f04859
#
_entry.id   98e493ed0e1c3e8f0dde0449e2f04859
#
_cell.length_a   1.000
_cell.length_b   1.000
_cell.length_c   1.000
_cell.angle_alpha   90.00
_cell.angle_beta   90.00
_cell.angle_gamma   90.00
#
_symmetry.space_group_name_H-M   'P 1'
#
loop_
_entity.id
_entity.type
_entity.pdbx_description
1 polymer ?
#
loop_
_entity_poly.entity_id
_entity_poly.type
_entity_poly.pdbx_seq_one_letter_code
_entity_poly.pdbx_strand_id
1 'polypeptide(L)'
;MKGAQIVGQASLNYDAAARSVGSKAAFMGAAGLVIQNLYESASHRLEASLLYGTKGIGTVSSLSTQDIILTAASFADGLWMGKEGSVIDVHQAGGTVRQAGLVVANINPETYTITVTGTTTGIVATDVVYFKGAYGKECYGLDAIVINTGSMFGVDAAAYSLWAGNSYAAGSAALTMAKVLSASAKAVAKGGLNGEAVMICHPSSWNNLNSNEAALRQYANGEEKASNGFDAIQYRYSGGKIKIISHPMVKRGEAFIFNPKDLKRVGSQDISSQTPGKDNEEIFIHSQTVSAYLLRVYSNQAIVSMKPAAMVKITAIVPS
;
A
#
# COMPACT_ATOMS: atom_id res chain seq x y z
N MET A 1 2.89 -14.83 -15.01
CA MET A 1 2.70 -13.79 -13.99
C MET A 1 3.11 -14.41 -12.66
N LYS A 2 3.93 -13.73 -11.87
CA LYS A 2 4.38 -14.24 -10.57
C LYS A 2 3.61 -13.48 -9.48
N GLY A 3 2.81 -14.19 -8.69
CA GLY A 3 2.17 -13.62 -7.50
C GLY A 3 3.22 -13.33 -6.42
N ALA A 4 2.94 -12.40 -5.52
CA ALA A 4 3.74 -12.17 -4.33
C ALA A 4 3.24 -13.07 -3.20
N GLN A 5 4.11 -13.95 -2.72
CA GLN A 5 3.81 -14.78 -1.58
C GLN A 5 4.10 -14.01 -0.30
N ILE A 6 3.08 -13.85 0.53
CA ILE A 6 3.19 -13.29 1.88
C ILE A 6 2.95 -14.44 2.86
N VAL A 7 3.85 -14.59 3.82
CA VAL A 7 3.72 -15.55 4.92
C VAL A 7 3.79 -14.76 6.22
N GLY A 8 2.69 -14.74 6.96
CA GLY A 8 2.64 -14.24 8.33
C GLY A 8 2.82 -15.39 9.31
N GLN A 9 3.55 -15.17 10.40
CA GLN A 9 3.70 -16.17 11.47
C GLN A 9 3.54 -15.47 12.81
N ALA A 10 2.75 -16.08 13.68
CA ALA A 10 2.65 -15.71 15.09
C ALA A 10 2.94 -16.95 15.96
N SER A 11 3.48 -16.73 17.15
CA SER A 11 3.73 -17.78 18.11
C SER A 11 2.91 -17.56 19.38
N LEU A 12 2.27 -18.61 19.86
CA LEU A 12 1.62 -18.65 21.18
C LEU A 12 2.52 -19.47 22.10
N ASN A 13 3.08 -18.83 23.15
CA ASN A 13 3.96 -19.50 24.09
C ASN A 13 3.17 -20.61 24.83
N TYR A 14 3.78 -21.78 24.97
CA TYR A 14 3.19 -22.93 25.68
C TYR A 14 2.84 -22.59 27.15
N ASP A 15 3.66 -21.78 27.82
CA ASP A 15 3.39 -21.38 29.21
C ASP A 15 2.12 -20.50 29.32
N ALA A 16 1.92 -19.58 28.36
CA ALA A 16 0.69 -18.81 28.28
C ALA A 16 -0.53 -19.71 27.96
N ALA A 17 -0.35 -20.68 27.10
CA ALA A 17 -1.38 -21.69 26.81
C ALA A 17 -1.67 -22.59 28.03
N ALA A 18 -0.63 -23.05 28.74
CA ALA A 18 -0.75 -23.92 29.92
C ALA A 18 -1.44 -23.21 31.09
N ARG A 19 -1.12 -21.94 31.34
CA ARG A 19 -1.81 -21.14 32.38
C ARG A 19 -3.27 -20.90 32.09
N SER A 20 -3.69 -20.98 30.83
CA SER A 20 -5.07 -20.82 30.41
C SER A 20 -5.84 -22.15 30.41
N VAL A 21 -5.19 -23.31 30.63
CA VAL A 21 -5.85 -24.63 30.66
C VAL A 21 -6.89 -24.72 31.77
N GLY A 22 -6.76 -23.96 32.86
CA GLY A 22 -7.79 -23.83 33.91
C GLY A 22 -9.07 -23.09 33.49
N SER A 23 -9.03 -22.37 32.37
CA SER A 23 -10.20 -21.64 31.81
C SER A 23 -10.16 -21.66 30.29
N LYS A 24 -11.03 -22.49 29.71
CA LYS A 24 -11.23 -22.56 28.25
C LYS A 24 -11.51 -21.16 27.64
N ALA A 25 -12.20 -20.31 28.37
CA ALA A 25 -12.52 -18.94 27.94
C ALA A 25 -11.27 -18.06 27.86
N ALA A 26 -10.32 -18.16 28.79
CA ALA A 26 -9.10 -17.40 28.79
C ALA A 26 -8.15 -17.82 27.65
N PHE A 27 -8.05 -19.11 27.38
CA PHE A 27 -7.26 -19.63 26.25
C PHE A 27 -7.85 -19.17 24.92
N MET A 28 -9.15 -19.32 24.75
CA MET A 28 -9.82 -18.90 23.51
C MET A 28 -9.72 -17.37 23.29
N GLY A 29 -9.75 -16.58 24.37
CA GLY A 29 -9.55 -15.13 24.29
C GLY A 29 -8.14 -14.75 23.81
N ALA A 30 -7.10 -15.33 24.40
CA ALA A 30 -5.71 -15.08 24.02
C ALA A 30 -5.39 -15.58 22.60
N ALA A 31 -5.82 -16.79 22.25
CA ALA A 31 -5.63 -17.36 20.91
C ALA A 31 -6.39 -16.54 19.86
N GLY A 32 -7.64 -16.13 20.16
CA GLY A 32 -8.45 -15.30 19.27
C GLY A 32 -7.80 -13.96 18.96
N LEU A 33 -7.23 -13.30 19.97
CA LEU A 33 -6.51 -12.03 19.77
C LEU A 33 -5.27 -12.20 18.88
N VAL A 34 -4.48 -13.25 19.11
CA VAL A 34 -3.28 -13.53 18.27
C VAL A 34 -3.69 -13.81 16.83
N ILE A 35 -4.75 -14.57 16.61
CA ILE A 35 -5.29 -14.87 15.28
C ILE A 35 -5.73 -13.58 14.60
N GLN A 36 -6.56 -12.77 15.27
CA GLN A 36 -7.08 -11.52 14.72
C GLN A 36 -5.93 -10.57 14.34
N ASN A 37 -4.97 -10.36 15.23
CA ASN A 37 -3.81 -9.48 14.98
C ASN A 37 -2.96 -9.98 13.80
N LEU A 38 -2.81 -11.30 13.64
CA LEU A 38 -2.06 -11.86 12.53
C LEU A 38 -2.77 -11.64 11.18
N TYR A 39 -4.10 -11.85 11.13
CA TYR A 39 -4.88 -11.59 9.93
C TYR A 39 -4.90 -10.11 9.57
N GLU A 40 -5.04 -9.24 10.56
CA GLU A 40 -5.00 -7.78 10.36
C GLU A 40 -3.63 -7.33 9.83
N SER A 41 -2.53 -7.81 10.43
CA SER A 41 -1.18 -7.55 9.95
C SER A 41 -0.94 -8.07 8.54
N ALA A 42 -1.44 -9.26 8.21
CA ALA A 42 -1.34 -9.83 6.87
C ALA A 42 -2.15 -9.02 5.85
N SER A 43 -3.34 -8.54 6.22
CA SER A 43 -4.18 -7.69 5.37
C SER A 43 -3.51 -6.35 5.08
N HIS A 44 -2.99 -5.68 6.10
CA HIS A 44 -2.22 -4.44 5.95
C HIS A 44 -0.97 -4.63 5.07
N ARG A 45 -0.27 -5.75 5.25
CA ARG A 45 0.90 -6.07 4.44
C ARG A 45 0.54 -6.32 2.98
N LEU A 46 -0.55 -7.04 2.72
CA LEU A 46 -1.05 -7.29 1.39
C LEU A 46 -1.47 -5.98 0.70
N GLU A 47 -2.18 -5.12 1.41
CA GLU A 47 -2.62 -3.82 0.88
C GLU A 47 -1.42 -2.93 0.50
N ALA A 48 -0.39 -2.83 1.36
CA ALA A 48 0.84 -2.12 1.05
C ALA A 48 1.53 -2.69 -0.20
N SER A 49 1.55 -4.02 -0.36
CA SER A 49 2.12 -4.68 -1.53
C SER A 49 1.30 -4.42 -2.80
N LEU A 50 -0.04 -4.44 -2.71
CA LEU A 50 -0.92 -4.14 -3.86
C LEU A 50 -0.84 -2.66 -4.29
N LEU A 51 -0.61 -1.73 -3.36
CA LEU A 51 -0.43 -0.31 -3.68
C LEU A 51 0.96 -0.02 -4.25
N TYR A 52 2.01 -0.42 -3.56
CA TYR A 52 3.37 0.01 -3.86
C TYR A 52 4.32 -1.12 -4.30
N GLY A 53 4.17 -2.32 -3.77
CA GLY A 53 4.94 -3.51 -4.14
C GLY A 53 6.41 -3.22 -4.47
N THR A 54 6.78 -3.37 -5.75
CA THR A 54 8.15 -3.16 -6.24
C THR A 54 8.72 -1.74 -6.07
N LYS A 55 7.89 -0.73 -5.74
CA LYS A 55 8.31 0.67 -5.60
C LYS A 55 8.74 1.06 -4.18
N GLY A 56 8.53 0.16 -3.21
CA GLY A 56 8.87 0.41 -1.81
C GLY A 56 7.91 1.36 -1.09
N ILE A 57 8.06 1.42 0.24
CA ILE A 57 7.11 2.07 1.15
C ILE A 57 7.51 3.49 1.58
N GLY A 58 8.71 3.94 1.22
CA GLY A 58 9.17 5.29 1.51
C GLY A 58 10.49 5.60 0.82
N THR A 59 10.79 6.88 0.63
CA THR A 59 12.06 7.37 0.08
C THR A 59 12.75 8.22 1.13
N VAL A 60 14.01 7.94 1.39
CA VAL A 60 14.82 8.65 2.37
C VAL A 60 15.10 10.07 1.87
N SER A 61 14.86 11.05 2.74
CA SER A 61 15.24 12.46 2.55
C SER A 61 16.61 12.74 3.17
N SER A 62 16.80 12.28 4.40
CA SER A 62 18.04 12.44 5.14
C SER A 62 18.16 11.39 6.26
N LEU A 63 19.34 11.29 6.82
CA LEU A 63 19.65 10.42 7.96
C LEU A 63 20.24 11.25 9.08
N SER A 64 19.78 11.05 10.30
CA SER A 64 20.36 11.64 11.52
C SER A 64 20.56 10.55 12.56
N THR A 65 21.77 10.06 12.68
CA THR A 65 22.16 8.95 13.59
C THR A 65 21.29 7.69 13.32
N GLN A 66 20.26 7.46 14.11
CA GLN A 66 19.32 6.34 14.00
C GLN A 66 17.97 6.75 13.37
N ASP A 67 17.81 8.02 13.05
CA ASP A 67 16.57 8.58 12.53
C ASP A 67 16.63 8.65 11.01
N ILE A 68 15.85 7.82 10.36
CA ILE A 68 15.63 7.85 8.92
C ILE A 68 14.48 8.80 8.65
N ILE A 69 14.77 9.95 8.05
CA ILE A 69 13.76 10.95 7.69
C ILE A 69 13.33 10.67 6.25
N LEU A 70 12.05 10.40 6.07
CA LEU A 70 11.47 10.20 4.74
C LEU A 70 11.10 11.53 4.09
N THR A 71 11.00 11.54 2.77
CA THR A 71 10.41 12.69 2.07
C THR A 71 8.94 12.79 2.43
N ALA A 72 8.44 13.98 2.74
CA ALA A 72 7.03 14.21 3.07
C ALA A 72 6.07 13.61 2.02
N ALA A 73 6.43 13.71 0.75
CA ALA A 73 5.64 13.18 -0.36
C ALA A 73 5.58 11.64 -0.39
N SER A 74 6.59 10.95 0.15
CA SER A 74 6.63 9.48 0.19
C SER A 74 6.13 8.87 1.50
N PHE A 75 5.84 9.69 2.49
CA PHE A 75 5.29 9.24 3.76
C PHE A 75 3.79 8.97 3.63
N ALA A 76 3.32 7.91 4.27
CA ALA A 76 1.90 7.61 4.40
C ALA A 76 1.62 7.11 5.81
N ASP A 77 0.70 7.75 6.51
CA ASP A 77 0.40 7.45 7.90
C ASP A 77 -0.04 5.99 8.08
N GLY A 78 -0.91 5.48 7.21
CA GLY A 78 -1.39 4.09 7.29
C GLY A 78 -0.34 3.03 6.98
N LEU A 79 0.75 3.39 6.29
CA LEU A 79 1.87 2.45 6.05
C LEU A 79 2.76 2.31 7.29
N TRP A 80 2.90 3.38 8.08
CA TRP A 80 3.90 3.45 9.12
C TRP A 80 3.35 3.36 10.54
N MET A 81 2.20 3.99 10.83
CA MET A 81 1.66 4.00 12.19
C MET A 81 1.34 2.59 12.69
N GLY A 82 1.79 2.28 13.91
CA GLY A 82 1.65 0.96 14.51
C GLY A 82 2.59 -0.11 13.93
N LYS A 83 3.69 0.30 13.28
CA LYS A 83 4.71 -0.61 12.73
C LYS A 83 5.98 -0.69 13.57
N GLU A 84 5.95 -0.22 14.80
CA GLU A 84 7.03 -0.41 15.78
C GLU A 84 7.29 -1.91 15.95
N GLY A 85 8.56 -2.29 15.98
CA GLY A 85 9.01 -3.68 15.98
C GLY A 85 9.08 -4.34 14.58
N SER A 86 8.56 -3.70 13.53
CA SER A 86 8.68 -4.20 12.16
C SER A 86 10.12 -4.11 11.68
N VAL A 87 10.51 -5.05 10.84
CA VAL A 87 11.85 -5.09 10.26
C VAL A 87 11.82 -4.56 8.83
N ILE A 88 12.73 -3.65 8.53
CA ILE A 88 12.85 -2.99 7.24
C ILE A 88 14.24 -3.17 6.63
N ASP A 89 14.31 -3.07 5.33
CA ASP A 89 15.55 -3.05 4.55
C ASP A 89 15.60 -1.73 3.75
N VAL A 90 16.78 -1.14 3.66
CA VAL A 90 17.01 0.08 2.87
C VAL A 90 17.87 -0.28 1.67
N HIS A 91 17.41 0.08 0.49
CA HIS A 91 18.07 -0.17 -0.77
C HIS A 91 18.38 1.13 -1.50
N GLN A 92 19.48 1.15 -2.21
CA GLN A 92 19.76 2.21 -3.17
C GLN A 92 18.67 2.22 -4.26
N ALA A 93 18.40 3.37 -4.85
CA ALA A 93 17.43 3.50 -5.95
C ALA A 93 17.72 2.53 -7.13
N GLY A 94 18.97 2.09 -7.33
CA GLY A 94 19.37 1.06 -8.29
C GLY A 94 19.26 -0.39 -7.82
N GLY A 95 18.79 -0.62 -6.59
CA GLY A 95 18.50 -1.96 -6.08
C GLY A 95 19.54 -2.60 -5.16
N THR A 96 20.73 -2.05 -5.03
CA THR A 96 21.75 -2.55 -4.09
C THR A 96 21.32 -2.31 -2.66
N VAL A 97 21.46 -3.32 -1.81
CA VAL A 97 21.19 -3.21 -0.37
C VAL A 97 22.14 -2.20 0.28
N ARG A 98 21.63 -1.23 0.98
CA ARG A 98 22.41 -0.34 1.85
C ARG A 98 22.51 -0.92 3.24
N GLN A 99 21.35 -1.17 3.83
CA GLN A 99 21.22 -1.80 5.15
C GLN A 99 20.03 -2.73 5.16
N ALA A 100 20.17 -3.86 5.84
CA ALA A 100 19.11 -4.84 5.98
C ALA A 100 18.86 -5.17 7.45
N GLY A 101 17.62 -5.50 7.78
CA GLY A 101 17.27 -5.98 9.10
C GLY A 101 17.17 -4.88 10.16
N LEU A 102 16.94 -3.64 9.77
CA LEU A 102 16.70 -2.54 10.71
C LEU A 102 15.34 -2.73 11.39
N VAL A 103 15.31 -2.63 12.72
CA VAL A 103 14.05 -2.73 13.47
C VAL A 103 13.52 -1.33 13.76
N VAL A 104 12.28 -1.07 13.41
CA VAL A 104 11.60 0.19 13.70
C VAL A 104 11.36 0.30 15.20
N ALA A 105 11.93 1.32 15.84
CA ALA A 105 11.80 1.57 17.28
C ALA A 105 10.71 2.60 17.59
N ASN A 106 10.61 3.65 16.77
CA ASN A 106 9.63 4.72 16.94
C ASN A 106 9.29 5.37 15.60
N ILE A 107 8.12 5.99 15.50
CA ILE A 107 7.64 6.67 14.30
C ILE A 107 7.06 8.02 14.70
N ASN A 108 7.57 9.09 14.06
CA ASN A 108 7.04 10.45 14.24
C ASN A 108 6.42 10.93 12.91
N PRO A 109 5.08 10.99 12.81
CA PRO A 109 4.40 11.40 11.59
C PRO A 109 4.51 12.90 11.28
N GLU A 110 4.81 13.75 12.28
CA GLU A 110 4.96 15.18 12.11
C GLU A 110 6.25 15.54 11.38
N THR A 111 7.32 14.79 11.65
CA THR A 111 8.64 14.98 11.06
C THR A 111 8.98 13.95 10.00
N TYR A 112 8.06 13.02 9.70
CA TYR A 112 8.24 11.90 8.76
C TYR A 112 9.45 11.03 9.12
N THR A 113 9.72 10.92 10.42
CA THR A 113 10.91 10.27 10.96
C THR A 113 10.59 8.87 11.44
N ILE A 114 11.46 7.94 11.09
CA ILE A 114 11.45 6.55 11.54
C ILE A 114 12.74 6.31 12.29
N THR A 115 12.65 6.19 13.60
CA THR A 115 13.79 5.81 14.43
C THR A 115 13.98 4.30 14.36
N VAL A 116 15.17 3.86 14.04
CA VAL A 116 15.49 2.43 13.89
C VAL A 116 16.59 1.99 14.84
N THR A 117 16.62 0.71 15.15
CA THR A 117 17.74 0.05 15.81
C THR A 117 18.52 -0.76 14.78
N GLY A 118 19.83 -0.71 14.87
CA GLY A 118 20.73 -1.36 13.92
C GLY A 118 21.74 -0.39 13.32
N THR A 119 22.55 -0.87 12.36
CA THR A 119 23.56 -0.05 11.69
C THR A 119 22.92 0.72 10.53
N THR A 120 22.99 2.05 10.60
CA THR A 120 22.42 2.97 9.59
C THR A 120 23.46 3.52 8.62
N THR A 121 24.75 3.17 8.82
CA THR A 121 25.87 3.66 8.02
C THR A 121 25.67 3.41 6.52
N GLY A 122 25.88 4.43 5.71
CA GLY A 122 25.79 4.33 4.25
C GLY A 122 24.40 4.59 3.68
N ILE A 123 23.37 4.78 4.51
CA ILE A 123 22.06 5.24 4.04
C ILE A 123 22.19 6.72 3.62
N VAL A 124 21.69 7.04 2.44
CA VAL A 124 21.73 8.40 1.87
C VAL A 124 20.36 8.83 1.36
N ALA A 125 20.22 10.11 1.08
CA ALA A 125 19.03 10.62 0.40
C ALA A 125 18.78 9.86 -0.91
N THR A 126 17.51 9.70 -1.27
CA THR A 126 16.99 8.92 -2.41
C THR A 126 16.98 7.41 -2.25
N ASP A 127 17.59 6.86 -1.19
CA ASP A 127 17.45 5.42 -0.90
C ASP A 127 15.96 5.08 -0.61
N VAL A 128 15.59 3.85 -0.91
CA VAL A 128 14.19 3.40 -0.82
C VAL A 128 14.05 2.37 0.29
N VAL A 129 13.03 2.55 1.10
CA VAL A 129 12.71 1.66 2.21
C VAL A 129 11.74 0.59 1.76
N TYR A 130 12.03 -0.65 2.15
CA TYR A 130 11.20 -1.82 1.92
C TYR A 130 10.95 -2.56 3.23
N PHE A 131 9.89 -3.33 3.32
CA PHE A 131 9.81 -4.33 4.36
C PHE A 131 10.88 -5.39 4.16
N LYS A 132 11.31 -6.04 5.24
CA LYS A 132 12.37 -7.06 5.19
C LYS A 132 12.13 -8.09 4.10
N GLY A 133 13.11 -8.26 3.24
CA GLY A 133 13.10 -9.25 2.17
C GLY A 133 12.09 -9.02 1.05
N ALA A 134 11.43 -7.85 1.00
CA ALA A 134 10.41 -7.51 0.02
C ALA A 134 10.99 -7.14 -1.35
N TYR A 135 12.16 -6.54 -1.40
CA TYR A 135 12.78 -6.07 -2.63
C TYR A 135 12.85 -7.18 -3.69
N GLY A 136 12.32 -6.92 -4.88
CA GLY A 136 12.31 -7.85 -6.02
C GLY A 136 11.42 -9.10 -5.85
N LYS A 137 10.72 -9.24 -4.72
CA LYS A 137 9.84 -10.39 -4.44
C LYS A 137 8.36 -10.04 -4.42
N GLU A 138 8.03 -8.78 -4.30
CA GLU A 138 6.64 -8.31 -4.32
C GLU A 138 6.06 -8.21 -5.73
N CYS A 139 4.73 -8.16 -5.81
CA CYS A 139 4.03 -7.93 -7.07
C CYS A 139 4.25 -6.51 -7.58
N TYR A 140 3.96 -6.28 -8.87
CA TYR A 140 3.79 -4.92 -9.36
C TYR A 140 2.56 -4.31 -8.66
N GLY A 141 2.81 -3.31 -7.79
CA GLY A 141 1.74 -2.57 -7.15
C GLY A 141 1.05 -1.60 -8.12
N LEU A 142 -0.07 -1.02 -7.67
CA LEU A 142 -0.81 -0.02 -8.44
C LEU A 142 0.10 1.11 -8.93
N ASP A 143 1.01 1.57 -8.07
CA ASP A 143 1.98 2.61 -8.40
C ASP A 143 2.84 2.25 -9.62
N ALA A 144 3.38 1.03 -9.65
CA ALA A 144 4.20 0.58 -10.76
C ALA A 144 3.40 0.41 -12.08
N ILE A 145 2.16 -0.05 -11.97
CA ILE A 145 1.28 -0.27 -13.12
C ILE A 145 0.87 1.04 -13.77
N VAL A 146 0.45 2.01 -12.95
CA VAL A 146 -0.10 3.29 -13.43
C VAL A 146 0.95 4.16 -14.11
N ILE A 147 2.21 4.07 -13.71
CA ILE A 147 3.33 4.84 -14.30
C ILE A 147 4.24 3.99 -15.20
N ASN A 148 3.80 2.81 -15.62
CA ASN A 148 4.64 1.93 -16.43
C ASN A 148 5.18 2.63 -17.68
N THR A 149 6.48 2.59 -17.87
CA THR A 149 7.19 3.11 -19.05
C THR A 149 8.13 2.09 -19.68
N GLY A 150 8.20 0.89 -19.10
CA GLY A 150 9.09 -0.18 -19.52
C GLY A 150 8.37 -1.50 -19.77
N SER A 151 9.11 -2.58 -19.68
CA SER A 151 8.55 -3.93 -19.82
C SER A 151 7.88 -4.38 -18.54
N MET A 152 6.59 -4.72 -18.61
CA MET A 152 5.80 -5.25 -17.50
C MET A 152 4.94 -6.41 -17.99
N PHE A 153 4.91 -7.53 -17.26
CA PHE A 153 4.20 -8.76 -17.62
C PHE A 153 4.58 -9.34 -19.02
N GLY A 154 5.81 -9.06 -19.49
CA GLY A 154 6.29 -9.52 -20.79
C GLY A 154 5.86 -8.62 -21.97
N VAL A 155 5.17 -7.51 -21.72
CA VAL A 155 4.79 -6.52 -22.74
C VAL A 155 5.59 -5.25 -22.53
N ASP A 156 6.20 -4.74 -23.60
CA ASP A 156 7.00 -3.53 -23.58
C ASP A 156 6.18 -2.29 -23.93
N ALA A 157 6.20 -1.29 -23.04
CA ALA A 157 5.50 -0.03 -23.24
C ALA A 157 6.13 0.84 -24.35
N ALA A 158 7.39 0.61 -24.71
CA ALA A 158 8.00 1.27 -25.85
C ALA A 158 7.44 0.77 -27.20
N ALA A 159 7.10 -0.52 -27.28
CA ALA A 159 6.49 -1.11 -28.47
C ALA A 159 4.96 -0.85 -28.52
N TYR A 160 4.30 -0.83 -27.36
CA TYR A 160 2.84 -0.72 -27.26
C TYR A 160 2.45 0.49 -26.40
N SER A 161 2.12 1.60 -27.05
CA SER A 161 1.82 2.88 -26.38
C SER A 161 0.65 2.82 -25.39
N LEU A 162 -0.32 1.93 -25.61
CA LEU A 162 -1.43 1.71 -24.65
C LEU A 162 -1.00 0.96 -23.39
N TRP A 163 0.19 0.35 -23.41
CA TRP A 163 0.78 -0.29 -22.24
C TRP A 163 1.59 0.68 -21.36
N ALA A 164 1.86 1.88 -21.87
CA ALA A 164 2.49 2.95 -21.11
C ALA A 164 1.46 3.69 -20.27
N GLY A 165 1.71 3.78 -18.96
CA GLY A 165 0.87 4.53 -18.03
C GLY A 165 0.96 6.04 -18.20
N ASN A 166 0.31 6.78 -17.31
CA ASN A 166 0.32 8.25 -17.31
C ASN A 166 0.75 8.79 -15.96
N SER A 167 1.47 9.91 -15.99
CA SER A 167 1.80 10.71 -14.82
C SER A 167 1.39 12.16 -15.07
N TYR A 168 0.91 12.82 -14.03
CA TYR A 168 0.57 14.24 -14.00
C TYR A 168 1.20 14.87 -12.76
N ALA A 169 2.07 15.87 -12.94
CA ALA A 169 2.68 16.59 -11.83
C ALA A 169 1.76 17.72 -11.36
N ALA A 170 1.44 17.73 -10.06
CA ALA A 170 0.64 18.80 -9.44
C ALA A 170 1.42 20.12 -9.26
N GLY A 171 2.71 20.14 -9.63
CA GLY A 171 3.55 21.32 -9.60
C GLY A 171 3.98 21.75 -8.19
N SER A 172 4.22 20.79 -7.31
CA SER A 172 4.60 21.04 -5.90
C SER A 172 3.63 22.01 -5.21
N ALA A 173 2.35 21.78 -5.37
CA ALA A 173 1.29 22.57 -4.79
C ALA A 173 0.11 21.67 -4.35
N ALA A 174 -0.80 22.22 -3.56
CA ALA A 174 -1.99 21.52 -3.11
C ALA A 174 -2.81 20.93 -4.27
N LEU A 175 -3.45 19.81 -4.04
CA LEU A 175 -4.32 19.18 -5.01
C LEU A 175 -5.61 20.00 -5.15
N THR A 176 -5.99 20.31 -6.40
CA THR A 176 -7.23 21.02 -6.73
C THR A 176 -8.05 20.23 -7.75
N MET A 177 -9.35 20.50 -7.85
CA MET A 177 -10.21 19.84 -8.83
C MET A 177 -9.77 20.08 -10.27
N ALA A 178 -9.25 21.27 -10.59
CA ALA A 178 -8.70 21.56 -11.91
C ALA A 178 -7.54 20.63 -12.28
N LYS A 179 -6.67 20.31 -11.31
CA LYS A 179 -5.57 19.36 -11.51
C LYS A 179 -6.08 17.93 -11.69
N VAL A 180 -7.11 17.53 -10.92
CA VAL A 180 -7.75 16.21 -11.07
C VAL A 180 -8.36 16.07 -12.45
N LEU A 181 -9.07 17.08 -12.94
CA LEU A 181 -9.65 17.08 -14.30
C LEU A 181 -8.56 17.03 -15.38
N SER A 182 -7.49 17.81 -15.23
CA SER A 182 -6.36 17.81 -16.19
C SER A 182 -5.66 16.45 -16.21
N ALA A 183 -5.50 15.80 -15.05
CA ALA A 183 -4.93 14.46 -14.96
C ALA A 183 -5.84 13.41 -15.62
N SER A 184 -7.16 13.46 -15.33
CA SER A 184 -8.13 12.54 -15.93
C SER A 184 -8.23 12.72 -17.45
N ALA A 185 -8.13 13.94 -17.96
CA ALA A 185 -8.12 14.24 -19.38
C ALA A 185 -6.96 13.54 -20.12
N LYS A 186 -5.77 13.46 -19.51
CA LYS A 186 -4.65 12.68 -20.06
C LYS A 186 -4.98 11.20 -20.22
N ALA A 187 -5.61 10.59 -19.19
CA ALA A 187 -6.00 9.18 -19.25
C ALA A 187 -7.13 8.92 -20.24
N VAL A 188 -8.07 9.86 -20.37
CA VAL A 188 -9.12 9.80 -21.41
C VAL A 188 -8.52 9.88 -22.81
N ALA A 189 -7.66 10.84 -23.05
CA ALA A 189 -7.08 11.07 -24.38
C ALA A 189 -6.17 9.92 -24.83
N LYS A 190 -5.37 9.33 -23.92
CA LYS A 190 -4.42 8.28 -24.26
C LYS A 190 -5.02 6.89 -24.21
N GLY A 191 -5.70 6.57 -23.12
CA GLY A 191 -6.13 5.21 -22.80
C GLY A 191 -7.65 5.00 -22.85
N GLY A 192 -8.44 6.06 -23.14
CA GLY A 192 -9.89 5.95 -23.18
C GLY A 192 -10.50 5.66 -21.80
N LEU A 193 -9.99 6.30 -20.73
CA LEU A 193 -10.63 6.23 -19.42
C LEU A 193 -12.09 6.67 -19.54
N ASN A 194 -13.02 5.82 -19.19
CA ASN A 194 -14.45 6.05 -19.34
C ASN A 194 -15.27 5.48 -18.16
N GLY A 195 -16.53 5.91 -18.07
CA GLY A 195 -17.48 5.42 -17.09
C GLY A 195 -17.20 5.92 -15.67
N GLU A 196 -17.36 5.05 -14.70
CA GLU A 196 -17.13 5.36 -13.29
C GLU A 196 -15.67 5.13 -12.95
N ALA A 197 -14.91 6.22 -12.82
CA ALA A 197 -13.55 6.19 -12.33
C ALA A 197 -13.52 6.37 -10.82
N VAL A 198 -12.50 5.82 -10.18
CA VAL A 198 -12.19 6.04 -8.76
C VAL A 198 -10.86 6.74 -8.66
N MET A 199 -10.80 7.73 -7.80
CA MET A 199 -9.57 8.36 -7.36
C MET A 199 -9.33 8.00 -5.91
N ILE A 200 -8.16 7.48 -5.60
CA ILE A 200 -7.69 7.30 -4.23
C ILE A 200 -6.59 8.32 -3.92
N CYS A 201 -6.68 8.98 -2.80
CA CYS A 201 -5.72 9.98 -2.35
C CYS A 201 -5.54 9.96 -0.84
N HIS A 202 -4.47 10.60 -0.36
CA HIS A 202 -4.24 10.77 1.07
C HIS A 202 -5.33 11.66 1.70
N PRO A 203 -5.69 11.46 2.99
CA PRO A 203 -6.71 12.29 3.67
C PRO A 203 -6.44 13.80 3.63
N SER A 204 -5.17 14.25 3.71
CA SER A 204 -4.84 15.67 3.56
C SER A 204 -5.18 16.22 2.18
N SER A 205 -4.93 15.46 1.13
CA SER A 205 -5.30 15.83 -0.25
C SER A 205 -6.82 15.84 -0.44
N TRP A 206 -7.53 14.92 0.22
CA TRP A 206 -8.99 14.91 0.22
C TRP A 206 -9.56 16.16 0.89
N ASN A 207 -8.99 16.60 2.04
CA ASN A 207 -9.37 17.84 2.71
C ASN A 207 -9.17 19.07 1.81
N ASN A 208 -8.04 19.13 1.06
CA ASN A 208 -7.78 20.19 0.10
C ASN A 208 -8.84 20.25 -1.01
N LEU A 209 -9.26 19.11 -1.51
CA LEU A 209 -10.32 19.03 -2.53
C LEU A 209 -11.67 19.44 -1.96
N ASN A 210 -11.96 19.03 -0.72
CA ASN A 210 -13.22 19.37 -0.06
C ASN A 210 -13.35 20.88 0.23
N SER A 211 -12.24 21.54 0.55
CA SER A 211 -12.20 22.99 0.78
C SER A 211 -12.19 23.82 -0.51
N ASN A 212 -12.02 23.19 -1.67
CA ASN A 212 -12.00 23.89 -2.95
C ASN A 212 -13.42 24.35 -3.34
N GLU A 213 -13.59 25.65 -3.59
CA GLU A 213 -14.90 26.24 -3.92
C GLU A 213 -15.59 25.59 -5.13
N ALA A 214 -14.83 25.11 -6.11
CA ALA A 214 -15.39 24.39 -7.26
C ALA A 214 -15.99 23.04 -6.85
N ALA A 215 -15.44 22.36 -5.85
CA ALA A 215 -15.99 21.15 -5.26
C ALA A 215 -17.29 21.47 -4.50
N LEU A 216 -17.30 22.54 -3.69
CA LEU A 216 -18.48 22.95 -2.91
C LEU A 216 -19.69 23.27 -3.80
N ARG A 217 -19.51 23.86 -4.96
CA ARG A 217 -20.61 24.16 -5.90
C ARG A 217 -21.24 22.91 -6.53
N GLN A 218 -20.52 21.83 -6.63
CA GLN A 218 -21.03 20.55 -7.18
C GLN A 218 -21.59 19.61 -6.10
N TYR A 219 -21.27 19.83 -4.84
CA TYR A 219 -21.80 19.10 -3.71
C TYR A 219 -23.35 19.17 -3.61
N ALA A 220 -23.95 20.26 -4.12
CA ALA A 220 -25.39 20.45 -4.11
C ALA A 220 -26.20 19.46 -4.97
N ASN A 221 -25.57 18.60 -5.76
CA ASN A 221 -26.24 17.78 -6.77
C ASN A 221 -26.06 16.27 -6.64
N GLY A 222 -25.58 15.73 -5.53
CA GLY A 222 -25.57 14.28 -5.38
C GLY A 222 -24.53 13.71 -4.43
N GLU A 223 -24.84 13.66 -3.17
CA GLU A 223 -24.23 12.71 -2.23
C GLU A 223 -24.77 11.30 -2.52
N GLU A 224 -24.06 10.51 -3.29
CA GLU A 224 -24.20 9.06 -3.18
C GLU A 224 -23.28 8.58 -2.05
N LYS A 225 -23.90 8.16 -0.94
CA LYS A 225 -23.19 7.47 0.14
C LYS A 225 -22.53 6.23 -0.43
N ALA A 226 -21.22 6.07 -0.20
CA ALA A 226 -20.56 4.83 -0.52
C ALA A 226 -21.24 3.71 0.25
N SER A 227 -21.50 2.57 -0.38
CA SER A 227 -22.17 1.41 0.22
C SER A 227 -21.42 0.84 1.45
N ASN A 228 -20.22 1.32 1.74
CA ASN A 228 -19.36 0.92 2.86
C ASN A 228 -19.20 2.01 3.94
N GLY A 229 -20.07 3.01 4.00
CA GLY A 229 -20.06 4.01 5.06
C GLY A 229 -18.99 5.11 4.92
N PHE A 230 -18.27 5.20 3.81
CA PHE A 230 -17.36 6.30 3.52
C PHE A 230 -18.04 7.34 2.65
N ASP A 231 -17.99 8.60 3.07
CA ASP A 231 -18.41 9.73 2.23
C ASP A 231 -17.39 9.88 1.09
N ALA A 232 -17.89 9.87 -0.15
CA ALA A 232 -17.06 10.05 -1.35
C ALA A 232 -17.50 11.29 -2.09
N ILE A 233 -16.53 12.11 -2.51
CA ILE A 233 -16.78 13.25 -3.38
C ILE A 233 -16.97 12.72 -4.80
N GLN A 234 -18.12 13.00 -5.41
CA GLN A 234 -18.37 12.70 -6.82
C GLN A 234 -18.18 13.93 -7.69
N TYR A 235 -17.48 13.74 -8.81
CA TYR A 235 -17.22 14.79 -9.78
C TYR A 235 -17.39 14.28 -11.21
N ARG A 236 -17.79 15.16 -12.15
CA ARG A 236 -17.88 14.83 -13.56
C ARG A 236 -16.59 15.19 -14.27
N TYR A 237 -16.05 14.25 -15.06
CA TYR A 237 -14.92 14.46 -15.96
C TYR A 237 -15.34 14.12 -17.40
N SER A 238 -14.46 14.35 -18.37
CA SER A 238 -14.77 14.18 -19.80
C SER A 238 -15.17 12.74 -20.21
N GLY A 239 -14.80 11.72 -19.41
CA GLY A 239 -15.13 10.30 -19.66
C GLY A 239 -16.32 9.78 -18.84
N GLY A 240 -16.85 10.55 -17.89
CA GLY A 240 -17.91 10.08 -17.01
C GLY A 240 -17.93 10.72 -15.63
N LYS A 241 -18.05 9.89 -14.59
CA LYS A 241 -18.02 10.31 -13.20
C LYS A 241 -16.75 9.80 -12.52
N ILE A 242 -16.18 10.61 -11.63
CA ILE A 242 -15.06 10.23 -10.77
C ILE A 242 -15.50 10.26 -9.32
N LYS A 243 -15.24 9.19 -8.59
CA LYS A 243 -15.49 9.06 -7.16
C LYS A 243 -14.17 9.21 -6.42
N ILE A 244 -14.05 10.18 -5.52
CA ILE A 244 -12.83 10.47 -4.80
C ILE A 244 -12.95 9.88 -3.39
N ILE A 245 -12.00 9.03 -3.02
CA ILE A 245 -11.97 8.32 -1.74
C ILE A 245 -10.64 8.65 -1.06
N SER A 246 -10.69 9.00 0.22
CA SER A 246 -9.49 9.14 1.04
C SER A 246 -9.02 7.78 1.54
N HIS A 247 -7.70 7.56 1.54
CA HIS A 247 -7.11 6.33 2.04
C HIS A 247 -5.77 6.61 2.75
N PRO A 248 -5.60 6.23 4.02
CA PRO A 248 -4.43 6.58 4.81
C PRO A 248 -3.14 5.89 4.34
N MET A 249 -3.23 4.78 3.62
CA MET A 249 -2.06 4.10 3.05
C MET A 249 -1.53 4.75 1.76
N VAL A 250 -2.27 5.68 1.17
CA VAL A 250 -1.77 6.44 0.01
C VAL A 250 -0.75 7.47 0.50
N LYS A 251 0.41 7.53 -0.16
CA LYS A 251 1.47 8.50 0.15
C LYS A 251 0.97 9.93 -0.02
N ARG A 252 1.39 10.82 0.88
CA ARG A 252 0.89 12.21 0.94
C ARG A 252 1.09 12.99 -0.35
N GLY A 253 2.18 12.71 -1.10
CA GLY A 253 2.50 13.37 -2.37
C GLY A 253 1.84 12.78 -3.60
N GLU A 254 0.94 11.79 -3.46
CA GLU A 254 0.45 10.99 -4.57
C GLU A 254 -1.08 10.83 -4.56
N ALA A 255 -1.65 10.63 -5.74
CA ALA A 255 -3.02 10.18 -5.91
C ALA A 255 -3.14 9.35 -7.18
N PHE A 256 -4.08 8.40 -7.22
CA PHE A 256 -4.26 7.48 -8.34
C PHE A 256 -5.68 7.59 -8.86
N ILE A 257 -5.83 7.70 -10.18
CA ILE A 257 -7.13 7.70 -10.88
C ILE A 257 -7.17 6.49 -11.81
N PHE A 258 -8.17 5.66 -11.67
CA PHE A 258 -8.36 4.46 -12.47
C PHE A 258 -9.83 4.03 -12.51
N ASN A 259 -10.19 3.21 -13.49
CA ASN A 259 -11.48 2.52 -13.46
C ASN A 259 -11.30 1.16 -12.76
N PRO A 260 -12.04 0.85 -11.68
CA PRO A 260 -11.94 -0.43 -10.98
C PRO A 260 -12.16 -1.65 -11.88
N LYS A 261 -12.93 -1.51 -12.96
CA LYS A 261 -13.17 -2.60 -13.94
C LYS A 261 -11.92 -2.99 -14.71
N ASP A 262 -10.96 -2.06 -14.86
CA ASP A 262 -9.70 -2.30 -15.57
C ASP A 262 -8.62 -2.93 -14.68
N LEU A 263 -8.86 -3.02 -13.37
CA LEU A 263 -8.01 -3.69 -12.40
C LEU A 263 -8.57 -5.06 -12.04
N LYS A 264 -7.71 -6.07 -12.07
CA LYS A 264 -8.06 -7.42 -11.62
C LYS A 264 -7.09 -7.88 -10.56
N ARG A 265 -7.63 -8.39 -9.47
CA ARG A 265 -6.87 -9.11 -8.45
C ARG A 265 -6.76 -10.56 -8.92
N VAL A 266 -5.56 -11.08 -8.95
CA VAL A 266 -5.25 -12.44 -9.38
C VAL A 266 -4.33 -13.09 -8.35
N GLY A 267 -4.53 -14.37 -8.10
CA GLY A 267 -3.72 -15.11 -7.14
C GLY A 267 -4.17 -16.55 -7.01
N SER A 268 -3.31 -17.40 -6.48
CA SER A 268 -3.62 -18.79 -6.20
C SER A 268 -4.34 -18.98 -4.87
N GLN A 269 -4.13 -18.06 -3.91
CA GLN A 269 -4.68 -18.16 -2.56
C GLN A 269 -4.94 -16.78 -1.97
N ASP A 270 -6.13 -16.59 -1.41
CA ASP A 270 -6.43 -15.44 -0.56
C ASP A 270 -5.80 -15.62 0.83
N ILE A 271 -5.96 -14.64 1.72
CA ILE A 271 -5.43 -14.74 3.08
C ILE A 271 -6.10 -15.94 3.77
N SER A 272 -5.30 -16.96 4.06
CA SER A 272 -5.77 -18.23 4.64
C SER A 272 -4.74 -18.79 5.61
N SER A 273 -5.22 -19.43 6.67
CA SER A 273 -4.38 -20.22 7.59
C SER A 273 -4.15 -21.65 7.11
N GLN A 274 -4.82 -22.08 6.05
CA GLN A 274 -4.66 -23.43 5.50
C GLN A 274 -3.39 -23.54 4.66
N THR A 275 -2.63 -24.59 4.88
CA THR A 275 -1.47 -24.92 4.05
C THR A 275 -1.93 -25.37 2.66
N PRO A 276 -1.41 -24.79 1.56
CA PRO A 276 -1.80 -25.21 0.22
C PRO A 276 -1.60 -26.72 -0.01
N GLY A 277 -2.64 -27.39 -0.48
CA GLY A 277 -2.60 -28.81 -0.83
C GLY A 277 -2.82 -29.78 0.33
N LYS A 278 -3.19 -29.28 1.50
CA LYS A 278 -3.57 -30.11 2.64
C LYS A 278 -4.94 -29.68 3.16
N ASP A 279 -5.90 -30.58 3.01
CA ASP A 279 -7.24 -30.42 3.58
C ASP A 279 -7.21 -30.99 5.03
N ASN A 280 -7.76 -30.25 5.99
CA ASN A 280 -7.88 -30.63 7.42
C ASN A 280 -6.60 -30.57 8.27
N GLU A 281 -5.64 -29.65 7.99
CA GLU A 281 -4.55 -29.40 8.94
C GLU A 281 -5.02 -28.58 10.14
N GLU A 282 -4.39 -28.89 11.28
CA GLU A 282 -4.53 -28.07 12.50
C GLU A 282 -4.02 -26.65 12.24
N ILE A 283 -4.80 -25.66 12.66
CA ILE A 283 -4.46 -24.24 12.53
C ILE A 283 -3.17 -23.92 13.32
N PHE A 284 -2.93 -24.65 14.42
CA PHE A 284 -1.76 -24.50 15.27
C PHE A 284 -0.78 -25.64 15.02
N ILE A 285 0.43 -25.29 14.62
CA ILE A 285 1.52 -26.24 14.40
C ILE A 285 2.47 -26.16 15.59
N HIS A 286 2.87 -27.30 16.14
CA HIS A 286 3.87 -27.36 17.19
C HIS A 286 5.23 -26.87 16.66
N SER A 287 5.88 -25.94 17.37
CA SER A 287 7.24 -25.54 17.01
C SER A 287 8.23 -26.64 17.40
N GLN A 288 9.16 -26.98 16.48
CA GLN A 288 10.21 -27.98 16.75
C GLN A 288 11.38 -27.41 17.54
N THR A 289 11.51 -26.09 17.62
CA THR A 289 12.68 -25.40 18.20
C THR A 289 12.39 -24.71 19.52
N VAL A 290 11.13 -24.41 19.80
CA VAL A 290 10.69 -23.69 20.99
C VAL A 290 9.39 -24.29 21.50
N SER A 291 9.16 -24.31 22.82
CA SER A 291 7.87 -24.71 23.39
C SER A 291 6.78 -23.68 23.09
N ALA A 292 6.28 -23.69 21.87
CA ALA A 292 5.26 -22.77 21.39
C ALA A 292 4.40 -23.41 20.31
N TYR A 293 3.17 -22.92 20.20
CA TYR A 293 2.30 -23.17 19.06
C TYR A 293 2.51 -22.07 18.00
N LEU A 294 2.71 -22.46 16.75
CA LEU A 294 2.87 -21.56 15.63
C LEU A 294 1.57 -21.49 14.82
N LEU A 295 1.12 -20.28 14.56
CA LEU A 295 0.07 -20.00 13.60
C LEU A 295 0.70 -19.37 12.37
N ARG A 296 0.36 -19.85 11.18
CA ARG A 296 0.81 -19.30 9.91
C ARG A 296 -0.37 -18.86 9.06
N VAL A 297 -0.20 -17.75 8.38
CA VAL A 297 -1.14 -17.24 7.39
C VAL A 297 -0.41 -17.06 6.08
N TYR A 298 -1.02 -17.50 5.01
CA TYR A 298 -0.49 -17.48 3.66
C TYR A 298 -1.37 -16.61 2.77
N SER A 299 -0.75 -15.89 1.85
CA SER A 299 -1.42 -15.21 0.75
C SER A 299 -0.51 -15.18 -0.47
N ASN A 300 -1.06 -15.41 -1.66
CA ASN A 300 -0.32 -15.29 -2.91
C ASN A 300 -1.19 -14.55 -3.92
N GLN A 301 -0.99 -13.24 -3.99
CA GLN A 301 -1.83 -12.36 -4.78
C GLN A 301 -1.02 -11.29 -5.50
N ALA A 302 -1.60 -10.79 -6.58
CA ALA A 302 -1.11 -9.66 -7.35
C ALA A 302 -2.28 -8.90 -7.96
N ILE A 303 -2.05 -7.67 -8.38
CA ILE A 303 -2.98 -6.93 -9.24
C ILE A 303 -2.44 -6.85 -10.65
N VAL A 304 -3.36 -6.76 -11.59
CA VAL A 304 -3.07 -6.65 -13.02
C VAL A 304 -4.03 -5.66 -13.64
N SER A 305 -3.52 -4.84 -14.52
CA SER A 305 -4.32 -4.02 -15.40
C SER A 305 -4.11 -4.42 -16.84
N MET A 306 -5.19 -4.46 -17.62
CA MET A 306 -5.14 -4.66 -19.07
C MET A 306 -5.00 -3.34 -19.82
N LYS A 307 -5.16 -2.19 -19.15
CA LYS A 307 -5.16 -0.86 -19.75
C LYS A 307 -4.41 0.17 -18.88
N PRO A 308 -3.09 0.07 -18.74
CA PRO A 308 -2.32 1.06 -17.97
C PRO A 308 -2.50 2.49 -18.48
N ALA A 309 -2.66 2.69 -19.81
CA ALA A 309 -2.89 3.99 -20.42
C ALA A 309 -4.20 4.69 -19.99
N ALA A 310 -5.20 3.92 -19.53
CA ALA A 310 -6.45 4.46 -19.01
C ALA A 310 -6.37 4.87 -17.54
N MET A 311 -5.18 4.82 -16.94
CA MET A 311 -4.93 5.19 -15.55
C MET A 311 -3.97 6.38 -15.50
N VAL A 312 -4.00 7.14 -14.40
CA VAL A 312 -3.06 8.24 -14.18
C VAL A 312 -2.69 8.35 -12.70
N LYS A 313 -1.40 8.57 -12.46
CA LYS A 313 -0.87 8.94 -11.14
C LYS A 313 -0.66 10.46 -11.11
N ILE A 314 -1.19 11.12 -10.10
CA ILE A 314 -0.86 12.50 -9.79
C ILE A 314 0.31 12.49 -8.82
N THR A 315 1.34 13.24 -9.11
CA THR A 315 2.58 13.33 -8.32
C THR A 315 2.87 14.75 -7.89
N ALA A 316 3.87 14.95 -7.03
CA ALA A 316 4.29 16.27 -6.54
C ALA A 316 3.13 17.07 -5.91
N ILE A 317 2.26 16.39 -5.16
CA ILE A 317 1.27 17.03 -4.32
C ILE A 317 1.98 17.46 -3.03
N VAL A 318 1.79 18.71 -2.62
CA VAL A 318 2.25 19.18 -1.31
C VAL A 318 1.15 18.89 -0.30
N PRO A 319 1.44 18.13 0.75
CA PRO A 319 0.50 17.94 1.87
C PRO A 319 0.23 19.29 2.54
N SER A 320 -0.99 19.55 2.89
CA SER A 320 -1.38 20.71 3.73
C SER A 320 -1.27 20.35 5.19
#